data_93dfe56c6089d1b395aa0e3a57ade3e3
#
_entry.id   93dfe56c6089d1b395aa0e3a57ade3e3
#
_cell.length_a   1.000
_cell.length_b   1.000
_cell.length_c   1.000
_cell.angle_alpha   90.00
_cell.angle_beta   90.00
_cell.angle_gamma   90.00
#
_symmetry.space_group_name_H-M   'P 1'
#
loop_
_entity.id
_entity.type
_entity.pdbx_description
1 polymer ?
#
loop_
_entity_poly.entity_id
_entity_poly.type
_entity_poly.pdbx_seq_one_letter_code
_entity_poly.pdbx_strand_id
1 'polypeptide(L)'
;MKKFKQWIVLFFILLLLPIGIAKAQNSTITDLRWKARNDGNPPFVRIVMDLSNKVRAEASLDKEGHHLKVLLKNTDKGAIQSNYQMDPKTINSISIEQQGNDVCINAALTHAHVISSSDVKIFGLKPDSKNNKPHRIVIDIPAVSVKPTSNTKSTKVDTATVTATATMPKSFSVTEKDKNALKGKTITIDPGHGGSDTGAIGHLNDKEYYEKDITLSISKILQDMLKSAGAKVIMTRTTDKDVYAPFADGVTELQTRCDIANKAKSDVFICVHIDSFVNETVDGTTTYYYPKSDQDLLLAHMIHQSTIDNLSIPDRGVRSSGFYVNMHTT
;
A
#
# COMPACT_ATOMS: atom_id res chain seq x y z
N MET A 1 -0.49 50.53 43.90
CA MET A 1 -0.53 50.77 42.44
C MET A 1 0.79 50.42 41.71
N LYS A 2 1.99 50.52 42.30
CA LYS A 2 3.27 50.16 41.62
C LYS A 2 3.48 48.70 41.35
N LYS A 3 2.97 47.76 42.16
CA LYS A 3 3.10 46.31 41.93
C LYS A 3 2.23 45.77 40.80
N PHE A 4 1.09 46.39 40.51
CA PHE A 4 0.19 45.96 39.44
C PHE A 4 0.73 46.29 38.03
N LYS A 5 1.52 47.38 37.90
CA LYS A 5 2.14 47.73 36.62
C LYS A 5 3.32 46.80 36.25
N GLN A 6 4.01 46.24 37.24
CA GLN A 6 5.09 45.28 36.92
C GLN A 6 4.59 43.95 36.41
N TRP A 7 3.43 43.47 36.86
CA TRP A 7 2.83 42.23 36.37
C TRP A 7 2.28 42.38 34.95
N ILE A 8 1.75 43.52 34.57
CA ILE A 8 1.28 43.77 33.20
C ILE A 8 2.46 43.77 32.20
N VAL A 9 3.59 44.33 32.57
CA VAL A 9 4.79 44.34 31.71
C VAL A 9 5.37 42.95 31.57
N LEU A 10 5.37 42.11 32.62
CA LEU A 10 5.80 40.72 32.51
C LEU A 10 4.86 39.86 31.64
N PHE A 11 3.55 40.12 31.69
CA PHE A 11 2.58 39.39 30.88
C PHE A 11 2.69 39.75 29.38
N PHE A 12 3.02 41.01 29.05
CA PHE A 12 3.23 41.45 27.68
C PHE A 12 4.57 40.97 27.08
N ILE A 13 5.59 40.78 27.89
CA ILE A 13 6.88 40.22 27.44
C ILE A 13 6.75 38.72 27.16
N LEU A 14 5.87 38.00 27.87
CA LEU A 14 5.62 36.55 27.60
C LEU A 14 4.83 36.32 26.30
N LEU A 15 4.09 37.34 25.82
CA LEU A 15 3.29 37.26 24.57
C LEU A 15 4.11 37.58 23.31
N LEU A 16 5.39 38.01 23.47
CA LEU A 16 6.31 38.31 22.36
C LEU A 16 7.40 37.29 22.17
N LEU A 17 7.28 36.11 22.79
CA LEU A 17 8.12 34.99 22.39
C LEU A 17 7.75 34.64 20.94
N PRO A 18 8.68 34.66 19.99
CA PRO A 18 8.40 34.25 18.64
C PRO A 18 7.89 32.80 18.72
N ILE A 19 6.65 32.59 18.33
CA ILE A 19 6.17 31.26 18.01
C ILE A 19 7.09 30.82 16.86
N GLY A 20 8.15 30.10 17.20
CA GLY A 20 9.01 29.49 16.22
C GLY A 20 8.14 28.54 15.40
N ILE A 21 7.76 29.00 14.22
CA ILE A 21 7.21 28.11 13.20
C ILE A 21 8.32 27.08 13.01
N ALA A 22 8.16 25.90 13.60
CA ALA A 22 9.05 24.78 13.36
C ALA A 22 9.01 24.52 11.85
N LYS A 23 9.99 25.06 11.12
CA LYS A 23 10.19 24.73 9.72
C LYS A 23 10.32 23.22 9.68
N ALA A 24 9.43 22.56 8.99
CA ALA A 24 9.57 21.13 8.77
C ALA A 24 10.98 20.87 8.26
N GLN A 25 11.76 20.13 9.04
CA GLN A 25 13.16 19.87 8.69
C GLN A 25 13.17 19.03 7.45
N ASN A 26 13.77 19.52 6.36
CA ASN A 26 13.95 18.75 5.13
C ASN A 26 14.63 17.42 5.47
N SER A 27 14.23 16.37 4.79
CA SER A 27 14.97 15.11 4.85
C SER A 27 16.21 15.20 3.99
N THR A 28 17.22 14.41 4.28
CA THR A 28 18.43 14.32 3.45
C THR A 28 18.66 12.87 3.05
N ILE A 29 19.03 12.64 1.79
CA ILE A 29 19.49 11.32 1.36
C ILE A 29 20.91 11.12 1.92
N THR A 30 21.06 10.16 2.84
CA THR A 30 22.33 9.90 3.52
C THR A 30 23.16 8.81 2.87
N ASP A 31 22.52 7.91 2.14
CA ASP A 31 23.17 6.84 1.36
C ASP A 31 22.28 6.40 0.20
N LEU A 32 22.90 5.92 -0.88
CA LEU A 32 22.26 5.23 -1.97
C LEU A 32 23.06 3.99 -2.36
N ARG A 33 22.42 2.86 -2.33
CA ARG A 33 22.99 1.58 -2.75
C ARG A 33 22.02 0.84 -3.66
N TRP A 34 22.56 0.00 -4.53
CA TRP A 34 21.77 -0.82 -5.42
C TRP A 34 22.36 -2.21 -5.59
N LYS A 35 21.54 -3.15 -6.00
CA LYS A 35 21.97 -4.53 -6.30
C LYS A 35 21.01 -5.17 -7.31
N ALA A 36 21.59 -5.86 -8.29
CA ALA A 36 20.84 -6.83 -9.11
C ALA A 36 20.51 -8.06 -8.24
N ARG A 37 19.27 -8.49 -8.27
CA ARG A 37 18.74 -9.58 -7.44
C ARG A 37 18.12 -10.67 -8.33
N ASN A 38 18.50 -11.92 -8.05
CA ASN A 38 18.01 -13.10 -8.76
C ASN A 38 17.07 -13.97 -7.89
N ASP A 39 16.73 -13.46 -6.70
CA ASP A 39 15.81 -14.11 -5.75
C ASP A 39 14.33 -13.71 -5.95
N GLY A 40 14.03 -12.98 -7.04
CA GLY A 40 12.68 -12.69 -7.51
C GLY A 40 12.39 -13.35 -8.86
N ASN A 41 11.12 -13.47 -9.19
CA ASN A 41 10.68 -13.90 -10.52
C ASN A 41 9.71 -12.85 -11.08
N PRO A 42 10.13 -12.06 -12.09
CA PRO A 42 11.46 -12.03 -12.71
C PRO A 42 12.57 -11.49 -11.78
N PRO A 43 13.85 -11.69 -12.13
CA PRO A 43 14.98 -10.98 -11.51
C PRO A 43 14.78 -9.46 -11.60
N PHE A 44 15.33 -8.71 -10.64
CA PHE A 44 15.10 -7.26 -10.56
C PHE A 44 16.33 -6.51 -10.04
N VAL A 45 16.41 -5.23 -10.33
CA VAL A 45 17.35 -4.31 -9.68
C VAL A 45 16.64 -3.63 -8.52
N ARG A 46 17.23 -3.70 -7.33
CA ARG A 46 16.79 -2.95 -6.15
C ARG A 46 17.69 -1.77 -5.88
N ILE A 47 17.10 -0.59 -5.80
CA ILE A 47 17.74 0.65 -5.35
C ILE A 47 17.18 0.98 -3.97
N VAL A 48 18.07 1.29 -3.03
CA VAL A 48 17.70 1.68 -1.67
C VAL A 48 18.35 3.03 -1.35
N MET A 49 17.56 3.98 -0.94
CA MET A 49 18.00 5.29 -0.45
C MET A 49 17.72 5.39 1.04
N ASP A 50 18.74 5.62 1.83
CA ASP A 50 18.65 5.92 3.25
C ASP A 50 18.35 7.42 3.44
N LEU A 51 17.47 7.74 4.38
CA LEU A 51 16.92 9.07 4.58
C LEU A 51 16.98 9.47 6.05
N SER A 52 17.34 10.72 6.33
CA SER A 52 17.37 11.24 7.70
C SER A 52 15.97 11.29 8.34
N ASN A 53 14.92 11.50 7.54
CA ASN A 53 13.52 11.55 7.99
C ASN A 53 12.59 10.86 7.00
N LYS A 54 11.34 10.61 7.39
CA LYS A 54 10.28 10.13 6.50
C LYS A 54 10.02 11.17 5.40
N VAL A 55 9.91 10.71 4.14
CA VAL A 55 9.58 11.57 2.99
C VAL A 55 8.35 11.07 2.26
N ARG A 56 7.71 11.97 1.54
CA ARG A 56 6.72 11.64 0.52
C ARG A 56 7.45 11.45 -0.80
N ALA A 57 7.21 10.34 -1.47
CA ALA A 57 7.70 10.07 -2.82
C ALA A 57 6.54 10.06 -3.81
N GLU A 58 6.75 10.67 -4.97
CA GLU A 58 5.83 10.64 -6.10
C GLU A 58 6.56 9.98 -7.28
N ALA A 59 5.90 9.11 -8.02
CA ALA A 59 6.53 8.41 -9.13
C ALA A 59 5.66 8.42 -10.38
N SER A 60 6.29 8.52 -11.53
CA SER A 60 5.64 8.45 -12.83
C SER A 60 6.55 7.77 -13.86
N LEU A 61 5.93 7.11 -14.84
CA LEU A 61 6.58 6.64 -16.05
C LEU A 61 6.06 7.46 -17.24
N ASP A 62 6.89 7.62 -18.26
CA ASP A 62 6.43 8.15 -19.54
C ASP A 62 5.40 7.19 -20.18
N LYS A 63 4.79 7.62 -21.31
CA LYS A 63 3.75 6.83 -22.00
C LYS A 63 4.30 5.52 -22.55
N GLU A 64 5.55 5.51 -22.92
CA GLU A 64 6.27 4.36 -23.47
C GLU A 64 6.76 3.41 -22.38
N GLY A 65 6.77 3.84 -21.10
CA GLY A 65 7.21 3.06 -19.96
C GLY A 65 8.73 2.93 -19.81
N HIS A 66 9.50 3.78 -20.50
CA HIS A 66 10.97 3.73 -20.52
C HIS A 66 11.66 4.77 -19.63
N HIS A 67 10.96 5.81 -19.20
CA HIS A 67 11.53 6.84 -18.35
C HIS A 67 10.79 6.93 -17.02
N LEU A 68 11.41 6.36 -15.97
CA LEU A 68 10.91 6.45 -14.61
C LEU A 68 11.40 7.73 -13.96
N LYS A 69 10.47 8.54 -13.46
CA LYS A 69 10.74 9.71 -12.63
C LYS A 69 10.21 9.46 -11.24
N VAL A 70 11.07 9.65 -10.21
CA VAL A 70 10.69 9.61 -8.80
C VAL A 70 11.07 10.94 -8.15
N LEU A 71 10.10 11.60 -7.53
CA LEU A 71 10.26 12.87 -6.86
C LEU A 71 10.14 12.69 -5.36
N LEU A 72 11.19 12.99 -4.61
CA LEU A 72 11.19 12.98 -3.15
C LEU A 72 10.94 14.40 -2.64
N LYS A 73 9.79 14.62 -2.02
CA LYS A 73 9.33 15.93 -1.56
C LYS A 73 10.10 16.38 -0.31
N ASN A 74 10.41 17.69 -0.25
CA ASN A 74 11.13 18.32 0.87
C ASN A 74 12.38 17.54 1.28
N THR A 75 13.22 17.21 0.30
CA THR A 75 14.38 16.36 0.46
C THR A 75 15.61 17.02 -0.15
N ASP A 76 16.72 16.98 0.59
CA ASP A 76 18.03 17.38 0.10
C ASP A 76 18.78 16.16 -0.44
N LYS A 77 19.43 16.33 -1.59
CA LYS A 77 20.22 15.26 -2.23
C LYS A 77 21.39 14.79 -1.34
N GLY A 78 21.88 15.64 -0.46
CA GLY A 78 23.04 15.34 0.35
C GLY A 78 24.31 15.14 -0.47
N ALA A 79 25.21 14.33 0.04
CA ALA A 79 26.53 14.08 -0.57
C ALA A 79 26.54 12.90 -1.56
N ILE A 80 25.36 12.31 -1.91
CA ILE A 80 25.32 11.21 -2.87
C ILE A 80 25.67 11.68 -4.29
N GLN A 81 26.14 10.75 -5.11
CA GLN A 81 26.50 11.05 -6.51
C GLN A 81 25.25 11.47 -7.30
N SER A 82 25.45 12.25 -8.36
CA SER A 82 24.35 12.63 -9.26
C SER A 82 24.06 11.56 -10.32
N ASN A 83 25.00 10.68 -10.63
CA ASN A 83 24.83 9.63 -11.63
C ASN A 83 25.40 8.31 -11.10
N TYR A 84 24.73 7.21 -11.44
CA TYR A 84 25.16 5.85 -11.10
C TYR A 84 25.15 4.97 -12.33
N GLN A 85 26.17 4.13 -12.47
CA GLN A 85 26.16 3.01 -13.40
C GLN A 85 25.52 1.83 -12.68
N MET A 86 24.45 1.28 -13.25
CA MET A 86 23.71 0.14 -12.68
C MET A 86 23.77 -1.06 -13.64
N ASP A 87 22.87 -2.03 -13.44
CA ASP A 87 22.79 -3.16 -14.36
C ASP A 87 22.22 -2.70 -15.73
N PRO A 88 23.03 -2.70 -16.80
CA PRO A 88 22.59 -2.22 -18.12
C PRO A 88 21.52 -3.08 -18.77
N LYS A 89 21.25 -4.27 -18.25
CA LYS A 89 20.13 -5.11 -18.69
C LYS A 89 18.78 -4.58 -18.21
N THR A 90 18.79 -3.74 -17.19
CA THR A 90 17.57 -3.22 -16.56
C THR A 90 17.50 -1.70 -16.64
N ILE A 91 18.60 -1.01 -16.39
CA ILE A 91 18.66 0.46 -16.28
C ILE A 91 19.80 0.97 -17.14
N ASN A 92 19.46 1.71 -18.21
CA ASN A 92 20.46 2.31 -19.13
C ASN A 92 21.22 3.47 -18.45
N SER A 93 20.50 4.32 -17.73
CA SER A 93 21.08 5.44 -16.99
C SER A 93 20.18 5.87 -15.85
N ILE A 94 20.78 6.45 -14.81
CA ILE A 94 20.08 7.09 -13.72
C ILE A 94 20.76 8.39 -13.35
N SER A 95 19.97 9.47 -13.20
CA SER A 95 20.42 10.75 -12.68
C SER A 95 19.61 11.15 -11.45
N ILE A 96 20.27 11.86 -10.51
CA ILE A 96 19.68 12.35 -9.27
C ILE A 96 20.02 13.82 -9.13
N GLU A 97 19.00 14.66 -9.13
CA GLU A 97 19.13 16.10 -9.19
C GLU A 97 18.33 16.78 -8.08
N GLN A 98 18.89 17.84 -7.51
CA GLN A 98 18.14 18.73 -6.64
C GLN A 98 17.23 19.64 -7.49
N GLN A 99 15.93 19.65 -7.24
CA GLN A 99 14.96 20.54 -7.89
C GLN A 99 14.23 21.39 -6.84
N GLY A 100 14.79 22.55 -6.52
CA GLY A 100 14.31 23.39 -5.43
C GLY A 100 14.41 22.66 -4.09
N ASN A 101 13.28 22.45 -3.42
CA ASN A 101 13.22 21.71 -2.15
C ASN A 101 13.05 20.20 -2.32
N ASP A 102 12.98 19.69 -3.54
CA ASP A 102 12.73 18.29 -3.84
C ASP A 102 13.94 17.64 -4.52
N VAL A 103 14.08 16.34 -4.42
CA VAL A 103 15.05 15.57 -5.20
C VAL A 103 14.33 14.80 -6.29
N CYS A 104 14.80 14.94 -7.52
CA CYS A 104 14.30 14.22 -8.67
C CYS A 104 15.28 13.12 -9.08
N ILE A 105 14.77 11.89 -9.18
CA ILE A 105 15.49 10.72 -9.68
C ILE A 105 14.89 10.39 -11.04
N ASN A 106 15.71 10.37 -12.08
CA ASN A 106 15.31 10.00 -13.42
C ASN A 106 16.08 8.74 -13.83
N ALA A 107 15.38 7.70 -14.22
CA ALA A 107 15.97 6.45 -14.69
C ALA A 107 15.45 6.11 -16.09
N ALA A 108 16.38 5.93 -17.05
CA ALA A 108 16.08 5.39 -18.36
C ALA A 108 16.15 3.85 -18.28
N LEU A 109 15.03 3.19 -18.54
CA LEU A 109 14.85 1.76 -18.41
C LEU A 109 15.09 1.07 -19.74
N THR A 110 15.69 -0.12 -19.71
CA THR A 110 15.99 -0.92 -20.91
C THR A 110 14.72 -1.49 -21.54
N HIS A 111 13.72 -1.79 -20.71
CA HIS A 111 12.43 -2.35 -21.13
C HIS A 111 11.30 -1.41 -20.74
N ALA A 112 10.18 -1.50 -21.46
CA ALA A 112 8.96 -0.78 -21.11
C ALA A 112 8.33 -1.37 -19.84
N HIS A 113 7.96 -0.52 -18.90
CA HIS A 113 7.42 -0.89 -17.60
C HIS A 113 6.15 -0.12 -17.26
N VAL A 114 5.48 -0.55 -16.20
CA VAL A 114 4.39 0.17 -15.54
C VAL A 114 4.67 0.23 -14.03
N ILE A 115 4.20 1.27 -13.35
CA ILE A 115 4.29 1.31 -11.88
C ILE A 115 3.17 0.44 -11.33
N SER A 116 3.52 -0.70 -10.74
CA SER A 116 2.55 -1.65 -10.19
C SER A 116 3.22 -2.59 -9.19
N SER A 117 2.40 -3.33 -8.46
CA SER A 117 2.90 -4.36 -7.52
C SER A 117 3.60 -5.56 -8.22
N SER A 118 3.37 -5.73 -9.53
CA SER A 118 3.96 -6.83 -10.32
C SER A 118 5.10 -6.38 -11.24
N ASP A 119 5.35 -5.08 -11.34
CA ASP A 119 6.39 -4.52 -12.20
C ASP A 119 7.23 -3.52 -11.37
N VAL A 120 7.39 -2.25 -11.76
CA VAL A 120 8.15 -1.30 -10.96
C VAL A 120 7.46 -1.02 -9.64
N LYS A 121 8.15 -1.28 -8.53
CA LYS A 121 7.65 -1.05 -7.16
C LYS A 121 8.44 0.06 -6.50
N ILE A 122 7.73 0.98 -5.82
CA ILE A 122 8.34 2.04 -5.04
C ILE A 122 7.65 2.07 -3.68
N PHE A 123 8.41 1.90 -2.62
CA PHE A 123 7.85 1.83 -1.27
C PHE A 123 8.81 2.36 -0.21
N GLY A 124 8.25 2.83 0.91
CA GLY A 124 8.99 3.29 2.07
C GLY A 124 9.17 2.20 3.12
N LEU A 125 10.34 2.19 3.76
CA LEU A 125 10.60 1.37 4.94
C LEU A 125 10.81 2.28 6.16
N LYS A 126 10.16 1.94 7.27
CA LYS A 126 10.33 2.60 8.56
C LYS A 126 11.77 2.37 9.09
N PRO A 127 12.26 3.21 10.00
CA PRO A 127 13.54 2.96 10.66
C PRO A 127 13.45 1.66 11.50
N ASP A 128 14.58 0.97 11.55
CA ASP A 128 14.76 -0.23 12.37
C ASP A 128 15.93 0.03 13.32
N SER A 129 15.62 0.46 14.53
CA SER A 129 16.61 0.83 15.54
C SER A 129 17.43 -0.37 16.01
N LYS A 130 16.89 -1.58 15.96
CA LYS A 130 17.62 -2.81 16.36
C LYS A 130 18.79 -3.09 15.40
N ASN A 131 18.60 -2.79 14.11
CA ASN A 131 19.60 -3.02 13.06
C ASN A 131 20.24 -1.71 12.56
N ASN A 132 20.08 -0.61 13.31
CA ASN A 132 20.61 0.72 12.97
C ASN A 132 20.28 1.15 11.53
N LYS A 133 19.05 0.89 11.08
CA LYS A 133 18.58 1.26 9.73
C LYS A 133 17.68 2.49 9.82
N PRO A 134 17.95 3.55 9.03
CA PRO A 134 17.13 4.76 9.01
C PRO A 134 15.83 4.56 8.22
N HIS A 135 15.06 5.62 7.99
CA HIS A 135 14.01 5.64 6.97
C HIS A 135 14.60 5.33 5.59
N ARG A 136 13.88 4.60 4.75
CA ARG A 136 14.38 4.22 3.43
C ARG A 136 13.28 4.33 2.39
N ILE A 137 13.65 4.75 1.19
CA ILE A 137 12.86 4.52 -0.02
C ILE A 137 13.52 3.40 -0.82
N VAL A 138 12.71 2.47 -1.28
CA VAL A 138 13.15 1.33 -2.09
C VAL A 138 12.46 1.40 -3.45
N ILE A 139 13.24 1.18 -4.50
CA ILE A 139 12.75 1.07 -5.87
C ILE A 139 13.19 -0.28 -6.41
N ASP A 140 12.23 -1.13 -6.81
CA ASP A 140 12.48 -2.42 -7.46
C ASP A 140 12.06 -2.32 -8.92
N ILE A 141 12.98 -2.62 -9.84
CA ILE A 141 12.76 -2.58 -11.28
C ILE A 141 13.05 -3.95 -11.85
N PRO A 142 12.06 -4.69 -12.38
CA PRO A 142 12.26 -6.00 -12.98
C PRO A 142 13.20 -5.94 -14.20
N ALA A 143 13.97 -7.00 -14.41
CA ALA A 143 14.91 -7.10 -15.54
C ALA A 143 14.24 -7.39 -16.90
N VAL A 144 12.95 -7.69 -16.90
CA VAL A 144 12.15 -7.92 -18.12
C VAL A 144 10.78 -7.26 -17.96
N SER A 145 10.26 -6.67 -19.04
CA SER A 145 8.90 -6.16 -19.08
C SER A 145 7.89 -7.29 -18.86
N VAL A 146 6.97 -7.08 -17.94
CA VAL A 146 5.73 -7.85 -17.92
C VAL A 146 4.86 -7.27 -19.04
N LYS A 147 4.88 -7.86 -20.24
CA LYS A 147 4.00 -7.43 -21.32
C LYS A 147 2.56 -7.39 -20.80
N PRO A 148 1.87 -6.26 -20.87
CA PRO A 148 0.43 -6.26 -20.74
C PRO A 148 -0.10 -7.09 -21.90
N THR A 149 -0.90 -8.10 -21.63
CA THR A 149 -1.64 -8.84 -22.67
C THR A 149 -2.63 -7.83 -23.26
N SER A 150 -2.23 -7.21 -24.38
CA SER A 150 -3.07 -6.28 -25.12
C SER A 150 -4.16 -7.03 -25.85
N ASN A 151 -5.31 -7.15 -25.24
CA ASN A 151 -6.58 -7.31 -25.95
C ASN A 151 -7.61 -6.39 -25.29
N THR A 152 -7.46 -5.10 -25.56
CA THR A 152 -8.57 -4.18 -25.38
C THR A 152 -8.51 -3.14 -26.48
N LYS A 153 -9.44 -3.21 -27.41
CA LYS A 153 -9.69 -2.19 -28.42
C LYS A 153 -9.83 -0.84 -27.73
N SER A 154 -8.98 0.11 -28.11
CA SER A 154 -9.10 1.51 -27.75
C SER A 154 -10.46 2.05 -28.21
N THR A 155 -11.36 2.24 -27.28
CA THR A 155 -12.52 3.10 -27.47
C THR A 155 -12.16 4.45 -26.86
N LYS A 156 -12.13 5.50 -27.69
CA LYS A 156 -12.02 6.88 -27.21
C LYS A 156 -13.15 7.13 -26.22
N VAL A 157 -12.78 7.49 -25.00
CA VAL A 157 -13.73 8.00 -24.02
C VAL A 157 -13.50 9.51 -23.94
N ASP A 158 -14.48 10.26 -24.39
CA ASP A 158 -14.57 11.71 -24.20
C ASP A 158 -14.61 12.01 -22.68
N THR A 159 -13.92 13.08 -22.33
CA THR A 159 -13.87 13.60 -20.95
C THR A 159 -15.26 14.04 -20.52
N ALA A 160 -16.00 13.15 -19.90
CA ALA A 160 -17.22 13.47 -19.18
C ALA A 160 -16.90 13.55 -17.69
N THR A 161 -17.18 14.70 -17.11
CA THR A 161 -17.14 14.94 -15.67
C THR A 161 -18.08 13.94 -14.99
N VAL A 162 -17.52 12.87 -14.40
CA VAL A 162 -18.30 11.90 -13.64
C VAL A 162 -18.52 12.47 -12.26
N THR A 163 -19.69 13.05 -12.05
CA THR A 163 -20.21 13.28 -10.70
C THR A 163 -20.58 11.91 -10.14
N ALA A 164 -19.67 11.31 -9.36
CA ALA A 164 -19.95 10.04 -8.71
C ALA A 164 -21.02 10.22 -7.64
N THR A 165 -22.28 10.08 -8.02
CA THR A 165 -23.36 9.82 -7.06
C THR A 165 -23.20 8.35 -6.67
N ALA A 166 -22.61 8.09 -5.50
CA ALA A 166 -22.51 6.75 -4.96
C ALA A 166 -23.92 6.20 -4.71
N THR A 167 -24.45 5.49 -5.69
CA THR A 167 -25.65 4.68 -5.51
C THR A 167 -25.22 3.47 -4.68
N MET A 168 -25.68 3.40 -3.43
CA MET A 168 -25.49 2.21 -2.59
C MET A 168 -25.93 0.99 -3.42
N PRO A 169 -25.10 -0.07 -3.52
CA PRO A 169 -25.51 -1.27 -4.24
C PRO A 169 -26.78 -1.81 -3.62
N LYS A 170 -27.69 -2.31 -4.49
CA LYS A 170 -28.89 -3.02 -4.05
C LYS A 170 -28.46 -4.05 -3.00
N SER A 171 -29.19 -4.11 -1.89
CA SER A 171 -28.91 -5.05 -0.80
C SER A 171 -28.69 -6.46 -1.37
N PHE A 172 -27.45 -6.97 -1.27
CA PHE A 172 -27.18 -8.37 -1.54
C PHE A 172 -27.90 -9.19 -0.48
N SER A 173 -28.92 -9.90 -0.88
CA SER A 173 -29.55 -10.92 -0.03
C SER A 173 -29.04 -12.28 -0.46
N VAL A 174 -28.57 -13.07 0.51
CA VAL A 174 -28.33 -14.51 0.27
C VAL A 174 -29.65 -15.11 -0.17
N THR A 175 -29.69 -15.70 -1.36
CA THR A 175 -30.92 -16.31 -1.87
C THR A 175 -31.25 -17.58 -1.10
N GLU A 176 -32.50 -18.06 -1.13
CA GLU A 176 -32.90 -19.32 -0.49
C GLU A 176 -32.05 -20.51 -1.00
N LYS A 177 -31.57 -20.45 -2.25
CA LYS A 177 -30.68 -21.44 -2.85
C LYS A 177 -29.30 -21.44 -2.20
N ASP A 178 -28.83 -20.27 -1.74
CA ASP A 178 -27.49 -20.10 -1.17
C ASP A 178 -27.47 -20.35 0.35
N LYS A 179 -28.64 -20.39 0.98
CA LYS A 179 -28.76 -20.82 2.38
C LYS A 179 -28.18 -22.21 2.51
N ASN A 180 -27.23 -22.36 3.42
CA ASN A 180 -26.50 -23.62 3.64
C ASN A 180 -25.48 -24.02 2.56
N ALA A 181 -25.24 -23.22 1.52
CA ALA A 181 -24.22 -23.52 0.50
C ALA A 181 -22.81 -23.70 1.12
N LEU A 182 -22.55 -23.03 2.26
CA LEU A 182 -21.27 -23.09 2.99
C LEU A 182 -21.39 -23.85 4.31
N LYS A 183 -22.44 -24.67 4.48
CA LYS A 183 -22.62 -25.48 5.71
C LYS A 183 -21.42 -26.42 5.93
N GLY A 184 -20.88 -26.40 7.14
CA GLY A 184 -19.70 -27.18 7.53
C GLY A 184 -18.36 -26.58 7.13
N LYS A 185 -18.34 -25.42 6.44
CA LYS A 185 -17.12 -24.69 6.12
C LYS A 185 -16.76 -23.70 7.21
N THR A 186 -15.47 -23.61 7.53
CA THR A 186 -14.90 -22.60 8.40
C THR A 186 -14.11 -21.61 7.57
N ILE A 187 -14.47 -20.33 7.67
CA ILE A 187 -13.83 -19.25 6.90
C ILE A 187 -13.27 -18.23 7.87
N THR A 188 -11.99 -17.89 7.74
CA THR A 188 -11.40 -16.78 8.48
C THR A 188 -11.34 -15.56 7.59
N ILE A 189 -11.87 -14.45 8.09
CA ILE A 189 -11.74 -13.11 7.49
C ILE A 189 -10.74 -12.32 8.32
N ASP A 190 -9.77 -11.72 7.63
CA ASP A 190 -8.74 -10.88 8.22
C ASP A 190 -8.91 -9.43 7.74
N PRO A 191 -9.58 -8.56 8.52
CA PRO A 191 -9.59 -7.13 8.21
C PRO A 191 -8.18 -6.56 8.35
N GLY A 192 -7.58 -6.14 7.24
CA GLY A 192 -6.24 -5.57 7.25
C GLY A 192 -6.09 -4.39 8.21
N HIS A 193 -4.88 -4.20 8.75
CA HIS A 193 -4.56 -3.14 9.70
C HIS A 193 -5.35 -3.23 11.01
N GLY A 194 -5.43 -2.15 11.79
CA GLY A 194 -6.17 -2.07 13.06
C GLY A 194 -5.33 -1.47 14.17
N GLY A 195 -6.00 -0.91 15.18
CA GLY A 195 -5.34 -0.32 16.34
C GLY A 195 -4.32 0.75 15.97
N SER A 196 -3.05 0.47 16.27
CA SER A 196 -1.93 1.38 16.00
C SER A 196 -1.55 1.50 14.52
N ASP A 197 -1.95 0.52 13.68
CA ASP A 197 -1.73 0.53 12.23
C ASP A 197 -2.97 1.05 11.50
N THR A 198 -2.90 2.28 10.99
CA THR A 198 -4.01 2.91 10.25
C THR A 198 -4.20 2.35 8.84
N GLY A 199 -3.17 1.70 8.28
CA GLY A 199 -3.11 1.44 6.85
C GLY A 199 -2.96 2.73 6.05
N ALA A 200 -3.46 2.74 4.83
CA ALA A 200 -3.53 3.92 4.00
C ALA A 200 -4.47 4.99 4.61
N ILE A 201 -4.13 6.25 4.37
CA ILE A 201 -4.94 7.40 4.77
C ILE A 201 -5.39 8.13 3.52
N GLY A 202 -6.69 8.15 3.29
CA GLY A 202 -7.32 8.90 2.21
C GLY A 202 -7.98 10.17 2.72
N HIS A 203 -8.13 11.18 1.86
CA HIS A 203 -8.79 12.44 2.16
C HIS A 203 -9.91 12.68 1.17
N LEU A 204 -11.10 12.98 1.67
CA LEU A 204 -12.25 13.34 0.85
C LEU A 204 -13.09 14.40 1.59
N ASN A 205 -13.33 15.57 0.97
CA ASN A 205 -14.11 16.67 1.55
C ASN A 205 -13.63 17.04 2.97
N ASP A 206 -12.35 17.30 3.14
CA ASP A 206 -11.67 17.66 4.41
C ASP A 206 -11.80 16.62 5.53
N LYS A 207 -12.24 15.40 5.19
CA LYS A 207 -12.34 14.29 6.12
C LYS A 207 -11.28 13.24 5.81
N GLU A 208 -10.61 12.74 6.85
CA GLU A 208 -9.70 11.61 6.77
C GLU A 208 -10.45 10.28 6.85
N TYR A 209 -9.99 9.33 6.03
CA TYR A 209 -10.47 7.95 6.01
C TYR A 209 -9.28 7.03 6.19
N TYR A 210 -9.37 6.12 7.14
CA TYR A 210 -8.33 5.15 7.43
C TYR A 210 -8.68 3.80 6.82
N GLU A 211 -7.72 3.15 6.17
CA GLU A 211 -7.90 1.83 5.58
C GLU A 211 -8.43 0.82 6.60
N LYS A 212 -7.91 0.84 7.83
CA LYS A 212 -8.35 -0.05 8.92
C LYS A 212 -9.85 -0.01 9.20
N ASP A 213 -10.50 1.15 9.04
CA ASP A 213 -11.94 1.32 9.30
C ASP A 213 -12.77 0.77 8.14
N ILE A 214 -12.29 0.99 6.91
CA ILE A 214 -12.95 0.52 5.69
C ILE A 214 -12.86 -1.01 5.62
N THR A 215 -11.67 -1.58 5.85
CA THR A 215 -11.47 -3.04 5.84
C THR A 215 -12.29 -3.74 6.89
N LEU A 216 -12.41 -3.15 8.09
CA LEU A 216 -13.28 -3.70 9.15
C LEU A 216 -14.76 -3.65 8.76
N SER A 217 -15.20 -2.56 8.14
CA SER A 217 -16.60 -2.38 7.71
C SER A 217 -16.99 -3.38 6.62
N ILE A 218 -16.15 -3.53 5.59
CA ILE A 218 -16.33 -4.53 4.52
C ILE A 218 -16.36 -5.94 5.11
N SER A 219 -15.41 -6.24 5.99
CA SER A 219 -15.27 -7.57 6.59
C SER A 219 -16.46 -7.97 7.46
N LYS A 220 -17.11 -7.02 8.15
CA LYS A 220 -18.33 -7.27 8.92
C LYS A 220 -19.51 -7.63 8.01
N ILE A 221 -19.68 -6.89 6.91
CA ILE A 221 -20.71 -7.20 5.92
C ILE A 221 -20.48 -8.60 5.34
N LEU A 222 -19.24 -8.90 4.93
CA LEU A 222 -18.85 -10.21 4.42
C LEU A 222 -19.10 -11.32 5.46
N GLN A 223 -18.79 -11.08 6.72
CA GLN A 223 -19.07 -12.02 7.81
C GLN A 223 -20.55 -12.38 7.87
N ASP A 224 -21.42 -11.38 7.83
CA ASP A 224 -22.87 -11.60 7.94
C ASP A 224 -23.42 -12.37 6.72
N MET A 225 -22.91 -12.05 5.53
CA MET A 225 -23.27 -12.78 4.31
C MET A 225 -22.84 -14.26 4.36
N LEU A 226 -21.60 -14.53 4.74
CA LEU A 226 -21.08 -15.89 4.83
C LEU A 226 -21.77 -16.72 5.94
N LYS A 227 -22.09 -16.08 7.08
CA LYS A 227 -22.91 -16.74 8.13
C LYS A 227 -24.31 -17.07 7.61
N SER A 228 -24.93 -16.17 6.87
CA SER A 228 -26.25 -16.42 6.27
C SER A 228 -26.23 -17.55 5.24
N ALA A 229 -25.07 -17.78 4.60
CA ALA A 229 -24.82 -18.93 3.72
C ALA A 229 -24.44 -20.22 4.47
N GLY A 230 -24.41 -20.20 5.81
CA GLY A 230 -24.19 -21.38 6.63
C GLY A 230 -22.74 -21.62 7.07
N ALA A 231 -21.82 -20.73 6.76
CA ALA A 231 -20.42 -20.86 7.18
C ALA A 231 -20.23 -20.59 8.67
N LYS A 232 -19.25 -21.28 9.30
CA LYS A 232 -18.63 -20.83 10.53
C LYS A 232 -17.60 -19.76 10.20
N VAL A 233 -17.82 -18.52 10.63
CA VAL A 233 -16.93 -17.40 10.30
C VAL A 233 -16.13 -16.96 11.54
N ILE A 234 -14.82 -16.88 11.36
CA ILE A 234 -13.85 -16.36 12.33
C ILE A 234 -13.38 -15.00 11.81
N MET A 235 -13.24 -14.02 12.71
CA MET A 235 -12.61 -12.72 12.39
C MET A 235 -11.32 -12.59 13.20
N THR A 236 -10.24 -12.13 12.58
CA THR A 236 -8.98 -11.87 13.30
C THR A 236 -9.14 -10.69 14.25
N ARG A 237 -9.94 -9.70 13.88
CA ARG A 237 -10.41 -8.60 14.74
C ARG A 237 -11.85 -8.22 14.40
N THR A 238 -12.59 -7.75 15.41
CA THR A 238 -14.00 -7.31 15.29
C THR A 238 -14.20 -5.85 15.67
N THR A 239 -13.14 -5.21 16.17
CA THR A 239 -13.07 -3.80 16.57
C THR A 239 -11.78 -3.17 16.03
N ASP A 240 -11.62 -1.86 16.22
CA ASP A 240 -10.35 -1.18 15.93
C ASP A 240 -9.34 -1.50 17.03
N LYS A 241 -8.50 -2.51 16.79
CA LYS A 241 -7.44 -2.95 17.70
C LYS A 241 -6.33 -3.65 16.93
N ASP A 242 -5.13 -3.66 17.49
CA ASP A 242 -4.07 -4.58 17.08
C ASP A 242 -4.51 -6.02 17.36
N VAL A 243 -4.19 -6.96 16.48
CA VAL A 243 -4.56 -8.37 16.69
C VAL A 243 -3.67 -8.99 17.76
N TYR A 244 -2.40 -8.61 17.78
CA TYR A 244 -1.49 -8.89 18.89
C TYR A 244 -1.49 -7.72 19.88
N ALA A 245 -1.93 -7.94 21.12
CA ALA A 245 -1.96 -6.91 22.16
C ALA A 245 -0.84 -7.14 23.18
N PRO A 246 -0.23 -6.06 23.72
CA PRO A 246 -0.59 -4.65 23.53
C PRO A 246 -0.10 -3.99 22.23
N PHE A 247 0.96 -4.47 21.61
CA PHE A 247 1.53 -4.03 20.35
C PHE A 247 2.79 -4.86 20.07
N ALA A 248 2.98 -5.26 18.84
CA ALA A 248 4.15 -6.01 18.41
C ALA A 248 4.79 -5.42 17.13
N ASP A 249 5.95 -5.98 16.76
CA ASP A 249 6.48 -5.76 15.43
C ASP A 249 5.57 -6.37 14.36
N GLY A 250 5.72 -5.90 13.11
CA GLY A 250 4.84 -6.31 12.04
C GLY A 250 4.83 -7.82 11.76
N VAL A 251 5.91 -8.56 12.07
CA VAL A 251 5.96 -10.01 11.87
C VAL A 251 5.11 -10.72 12.91
N THR A 252 5.22 -10.34 14.18
CA THR A 252 4.43 -10.92 15.27
C THR A 252 2.94 -10.64 15.09
N GLU A 253 2.58 -9.44 14.65
CA GLU A 253 1.20 -9.08 14.32
C GLU A 253 0.65 -9.96 13.19
N LEU A 254 1.38 -10.11 12.07
CA LEU A 254 0.97 -10.95 10.95
C LEU A 254 0.91 -12.43 11.31
N GLN A 255 1.87 -12.93 12.10
CA GLN A 255 1.85 -14.32 12.57
C GLN A 255 0.63 -14.61 13.44
N THR A 256 0.25 -13.68 14.32
CA THR A 256 -0.94 -13.84 15.16
C THR A 256 -2.21 -13.97 14.33
N ARG A 257 -2.32 -13.24 13.22
CA ARG A 257 -3.44 -13.37 12.25
C ARG A 257 -3.47 -14.76 11.62
N CYS A 258 -2.31 -15.27 11.21
CA CYS A 258 -2.18 -16.64 10.70
C CYS A 258 -2.56 -17.69 11.76
N ASP A 259 -2.09 -17.53 12.99
CA ASP A 259 -2.34 -18.46 14.08
C ASP A 259 -3.83 -18.57 14.42
N ILE A 260 -4.59 -17.48 14.34
CA ILE A 260 -6.05 -17.50 14.51
C ILE A 260 -6.70 -18.39 13.44
N ALA A 261 -6.33 -18.23 12.17
CA ALA A 261 -6.88 -19.03 11.08
C ALA A 261 -6.47 -20.50 11.17
N ASN A 262 -5.19 -20.77 11.44
CA ASN A 262 -4.63 -22.11 11.53
C ASN A 262 -5.20 -22.88 12.73
N LYS A 263 -5.34 -22.22 13.91
CA LYS A 263 -5.99 -22.80 15.09
C LYS A 263 -7.47 -23.11 14.85
N ALA A 264 -8.14 -22.29 14.06
CA ALA A 264 -9.53 -22.52 13.67
C ALA A 264 -9.67 -23.64 12.63
N LYS A 265 -8.57 -24.11 12.03
CA LYS A 265 -8.54 -25.05 10.90
C LYS A 265 -9.45 -24.56 9.78
N SER A 266 -9.24 -23.32 9.36
CA SER A 266 -10.09 -22.67 8.36
C SER A 266 -9.92 -23.32 6.99
N ASP A 267 -11.04 -23.63 6.33
CA ASP A 267 -11.05 -24.09 4.94
C ASP A 267 -10.61 -22.98 3.98
N VAL A 268 -10.87 -21.72 4.36
CA VAL A 268 -10.55 -20.52 3.56
C VAL A 268 -10.09 -19.39 4.48
N PHE A 269 -9.05 -18.67 4.05
CA PHE A 269 -8.59 -17.43 4.64
C PHE A 269 -8.74 -16.29 3.63
N ILE A 270 -9.41 -15.20 4.02
CA ILE A 270 -9.63 -14.02 3.20
C ILE A 270 -9.11 -12.80 3.94
N CYS A 271 -8.08 -12.16 3.39
CA CYS A 271 -7.57 -10.88 3.90
C CYS A 271 -8.14 -9.72 3.07
N VAL A 272 -8.69 -8.71 3.74
CA VAL A 272 -9.31 -7.54 3.11
C VAL A 272 -8.41 -6.33 3.28
N HIS A 273 -8.00 -5.72 2.16
CA HIS A 273 -7.18 -4.51 2.11
C HIS A 273 -7.74 -3.50 1.12
N ILE A 274 -7.32 -2.25 1.27
CA ILE A 274 -7.47 -1.19 0.27
C ILE A 274 -6.06 -0.80 -0.14
N ASP A 275 -5.69 -1.10 -1.38
CA ASP A 275 -4.38 -0.75 -1.90
C ASP A 275 -4.16 0.77 -1.87
N SER A 276 -2.96 1.17 -1.55
CA SER A 276 -2.52 2.56 -1.67
C SER A 276 -1.30 2.61 -2.57
N PHE A 277 -1.29 3.59 -3.45
CA PHE A 277 -0.19 3.83 -4.37
C PHE A 277 0.38 5.24 -4.17
N VAL A 278 1.68 5.39 -4.43
CA VAL A 278 2.36 6.69 -4.44
C VAL A 278 1.81 7.59 -5.55
N ASN A 279 1.35 6.98 -6.65
CA ASN A 279 0.71 7.68 -7.76
C ASN A 279 -0.82 7.62 -7.59
N GLU A 280 -1.44 8.76 -7.34
CA GLU A 280 -2.88 8.92 -7.14
C GLU A 280 -3.73 8.57 -8.38
N THR A 281 -3.11 8.45 -9.57
CA THR A 281 -3.81 8.02 -10.79
C THR A 281 -3.96 6.49 -10.91
N VAL A 282 -3.32 5.73 -10.03
CA VAL A 282 -3.46 4.27 -10.00
C VAL A 282 -4.74 3.91 -9.26
N ASP A 283 -5.70 3.39 -10.00
CA ASP A 283 -7.00 2.95 -9.51
C ASP A 283 -7.25 1.49 -9.90
N GLY A 284 -8.17 0.83 -9.21
CA GLY A 284 -8.64 -0.52 -9.53
C GLY A 284 -8.36 -1.57 -8.48
N THR A 285 -8.89 -2.77 -8.71
CA THR A 285 -8.79 -3.90 -7.80
C THR A 285 -7.81 -4.96 -8.27
N THR A 286 -7.09 -5.56 -7.33
CA THR A 286 -6.23 -6.73 -7.53
C THR A 286 -6.60 -7.80 -6.52
N THR A 287 -6.71 -9.05 -6.94
CA THR A 287 -6.82 -10.17 -6.01
C THR A 287 -5.49 -10.91 -5.96
N TYR A 288 -4.96 -11.08 -4.77
CA TYR A 288 -3.69 -11.75 -4.52
C TYR A 288 -3.90 -13.14 -3.93
N TYR A 289 -3.11 -14.11 -4.37
CA TYR A 289 -3.06 -15.44 -3.79
C TYR A 289 -1.62 -15.90 -3.62
N TYR A 290 -1.40 -16.90 -2.78
CA TYR A 290 -0.13 -17.64 -2.72
C TYR A 290 -0.37 -19.04 -3.28
N PRO A 291 0.46 -19.52 -4.22
CA PRO A 291 0.18 -20.75 -4.98
C PRO A 291 0.55 -22.00 -4.17
N LYS A 292 -0.28 -22.38 -3.20
CA LYS A 292 -0.18 -23.64 -2.47
C LYS A 292 -0.86 -24.78 -3.23
N SER A 293 -1.96 -24.46 -3.92
CA SER A 293 -2.76 -25.39 -4.68
C SER A 293 -3.46 -24.70 -5.87
N ASP A 294 -4.00 -25.48 -6.79
CA ASP A 294 -4.82 -24.96 -7.90
C ASP A 294 -6.12 -24.32 -7.38
N GLN A 295 -6.61 -24.74 -6.22
CA GLN A 295 -7.80 -24.19 -5.59
C GLN A 295 -7.59 -22.74 -5.12
N ASP A 296 -6.37 -22.38 -4.70
CA ASP A 296 -6.06 -20.99 -4.32
C ASP A 296 -6.18 -20.05 -5.53
N LEU A 297 -5.67 -20.48 -6.69
CA LEU A 297 -5.81 -19.73 -7.93
C LEU A 297 -7.27 -19.63 -8.37
N LEU A 298 -8.01 -20.74 -8.31
CA LEU A 298 -9.43 -20.78 -8.67
C LEU A 298 -10.25 -19.84 -7.78
N LEU A 299 -10.06 -19.91 -6.46
CA LEU A 299 -10.74 -19.03 -5.48
C LEU A 299 -10.41 -17.56 -5.76
N ALA A 300 -9.16 -17.25 -6.02
CA ALA A 300 -8.74 -15.88 -6.33
C ALA A 300 -9.42 -15.36 -7.60
N HIS A 301 -9.52 -16.17 -8.66
CA HIS A 301 -10.24 -15.80 -9.88
C HIS A 301 -11.75 -15.60 -9.64
N MET A 302 -12.38 -16.46 -8.86
CA MET A 302 -13.82 -16.35 -8.56
C MET A 302 -14.12 -15.08 -7.76
N ILE A 303 -13.31 -14.78 -6.72
CA ILE A 303 -13.46 -13.55 -5.95
C ILE A 303 -13.22 -12.33 -6.82
N HIS A 304 -12.15 -12.35 -7.61
CA HIS A 304 -11.78 -11.24 -8.50
C HIS A 304 -12.89 -10.96 -9.52
N GLN A 305 -13.37 -11.99 -10.22
CA GLN A 305 -14.44 -11.85 -11.20
C GLN A 305 -15.70 -11.28 -10.56
N SER A 306 -16.11 -11.81 -9.41
CA SER A 306 -17.25 -11.28 -8.67
C SER A 306 -17.07 -9.81 -8.27
N THR A 307 -15.84 -9.40 -7.92
CA THR A 307 -15.52 -8.02 -7.59
C THR A 307 -15.66 -7.11 -8.81
N ILE A 308 -15.11 -7.51 -9.96
CA ILE A 308 -15.19 -6.74 -11.21
C ILE A 308 -16.63 -6.64 -11.71
N ASP A 309 -17.39 -7.73 -11.65
CA ASP A 309 -18.78 -7.75 -12.11
C ASP A 309 -19.70 -6.83 -11.30
N ASN A 310 -19.35 -6.55 -10.04
CA ASN A 310 -20.19 -5.79 -9.12
C ASN A 310 -19.67 -4.38 -8.79
N LEU A 311 -18.38 -4.10 -9.02
CA LEU A 311 -17.79 -2.79 -8.77
C LEU A 311 -17.34 -2.17 -10.10
N SER A 312 -17.74 -0.92 -10.32
CA SER A 312 -17.28 -0.15 -11.49
C SER A 312 -15.90 0.44 -11.25
N ILE A 313 -14.92 -0.41 -11.02
CA ILE A 313 -13.51 -0.04 -10.80
C ILE A 313 -12.61 -0.77 -11.80
N PRO A 314 -11.46 -0.20 -12.17
CA PRO A 314 -10.54 -0.82 -13.12
C PRO A 314 -10.07 -2.21 -12.66
N ASP A 315 -9.99 -3.14 -13.62
CA ASP A 315 -9.47 -4.48 -13.42
C ASP A 315 -7.94 -4.48 -13.47
N ARG A 316 -7.29 -4.91 -12.37
CA ARG A 316 -5.85 -5.07 -12.27
C ARG A 316 -5.42 -6.53 -12.16
N GLY A 317 -6.33 -7.45 -12.30
CA GLY A 317 -6.12 -8.88 -12.43
C GLY A 317 -5.87 -9.63 -11.14
N VAL A 318 -5.73 -10.95 -11.30
CA VAL A 318 -5.33 -11.90 -10.25
C VAL A 318 -3.83 -12.09 -10.30
N ARG A 319 -3.16 -12.09 -9.13
CA ARG A 319 -1.69 -12.13 -9.05
C ARG A 319 -1.21 -13.03 -7.92
N SER A 320 -0.16 -13.79 -8.16
CA SER A 320 0.55 -14.47 -7.09
C SER A 320 1.43 -13.50 -6.32
N SER A 321 1.47 -13.62 -5.00
CA SER A 321 2.35 -12.82 -4.16
C SER A 321 2.73 -13.57 -2.88
N GLY A 322 3.96 -13.34 -2.42
CA GLY A 322 4.47 -13.85 -1.15
C GLY A 322 4.09 -12.99 0.05
N PHE A 323 2.84 -12.53 0.14
CA PHE A 323 2.37 -11.87 1.36
C PHE A 323 2.41 -12.83 2.54
N TYR A 324 2.89 -12.33 3.68
CA TYR A 324 3.14 -13.12 4.87
C TYR A 324 1.92 -13.98 5.26
N VAL A 325 0.76 -13.36 5.38
CA VAL A 325 -0.47 -14.05 5.80
C VAL A 325 -0.91 -15.13 4.80
N ASN A 326 -0.73 -14.88 3.49
CA ASN A 326 -1.08 -15.86 2.47
C ASN A 326 -0.11 -17.06 2.46
N MET A 327 1.17 -16.84 2.82
CA MET A 327 2.15 -17.92 2.91
C MET A 327 1.97 -18.80 4.14
N HIS A 328 1.61 -18.21 5.29
CA HIS A 328 1.68 -18.86 6.60
C HIS A 328 0.32 -19.31 7.15
N THR A 329 -0.78 -19.07 6.44
CA THR A 329 -2.07 -19.74 6.69
C THR A 329 -2.07 -21.12 6.03
N THR A 330 -2.64 -22.14 6.69
CA THR A 330 -2.71 -23.54 6.17
C THR A 330 -4.06 -23.80 5.54
#